data_0131b64ede3913131f495123531970e1
#
_entry.id   0131b64ede3913131f495123531970e1
#
_cell.length_a   1.000
_cell.length_b   1.000
_cell.length_c   1.000
_cell.angle_alpha   90.00
_cell.angle_beta   90.00
_cell.angle_gamma   90.00
#
_symmetry.space_group_name_H-M   'P 1'
#
loop_
_entity.id
_entity.type
_entity.pdbx_description
1 polymer ?
#
loop_
_entity_poly.entity_id
_entity_poly.type
_entity_poly.pdbx_seq_one_letter_code
_entity_poly.pdbx_strand_id
1 'polypeptide(L)'
;MKKIVALLMASAMAASLAACGGNAQSSEAASTAPAESTAAESTSTNGKKYEGVELTMWSMWSAGEVQANAIQAAADAFEAETGAHVNIEWKGRDVNTLISAALESGEKLDIFEDDYNRIGHAYAPYTYDLTEMADAVGYDDFSYACFNDQSKEWAGYLNSIVEQPQIGGIFYNKDAFDACGITDTPKTWDEFLTVCQTLKDNGYEPLALDGAYANFNFYNHLVRHLG
;
A
#
# COMPACT_ATOMS: atom_id res chain seq x y z
N MET A 1 5.05 30.37 38.61
CA MET A 1 6.07 30.17 37.58
C MET A 1 5.56 29.61 36.25
N LYS A 2 4.33 29.06 36.12
CA LYS A 2 3.77 28.54 34.84
C LYS A 2 3.09 29.59 33.94
N LYS A 3 2.89 30.82 34.43
CA LYS A 3 2.23 31.90 33.65
C LYS A 3 3.21 32.90 33.00
N ILE A 4 4.48 32.84 33.31
CA ILE A 4 5.52 33.74 32.75
C ILE A 4 6.16 33.13 31.49
N VAL A 5 6.15 31.79 31.33
CA VAL A 5 6.70 31.10 30.13
C VAL A 5 5.76 31.22 28.92
N ALA A 6 4.46 31.35 29.13
CA ALA A 6 3.49 31.53 28.05
C ALA A 6 3.51 32.92 27.39
N LEU A 7 4.01 33.93 28.09
CA LEU A 7 4.06 35.32 27.59
C LEU A 7 5.31 35.62 26.77
N LEU A 8 6.37 34.81 26.91
CA LEU A 8 7.63 34.95 26.17
C LEU A 8 7.62 34.22 24.80
N MET A 9 6.73 33.28 24.59
CA MET A 9 6.56 32.63 23.27
C MET A 9 5.63 33.39 22.33
N ALA A 10 4.75 34.25 22.83
CA ALA A 10 3.87 35.06 22.00
C ALA A 10 4.54 36.28 21.36
N SER A 11 5.70 36.73 21.91
CA SER A 11 6.43 37.89 21.38
C SER A 11 7.45 37.58 20.28
N ALA A 12 7.76 36.31 20.04
CA ALA A 12 8.71 35.90 18.99
C ALA A 12 8.06 35.70 17.60
N MET A 13 6.71 35.60 17.52
CA MET A 13 5.99 35.43 16.26
C MET A 13 5.50 36.74 15.61
N ALA A 14 5.63 37.87 16.27
CA ALA A 14 5.19 39.18 15.76
C ALA A 14 6.24 39.96 14.96
N ALA A 15 7.51 39.48 14.91
CA ALA A 15 8.59 40.18 14.26
C ALA A 15 8.95 39.73 12.87
N SER A 16 8.26 38.71 12.30
CA SER A 16 8.56 38.16 10.96
C SER A 16 7.58 38.59 9.84
N LEU A 17 6.65 39.51 10.11
CA LEU A 17 5.62 39.95 9.15
C LEU A 17 5.80 41.38 8.59
N ALA A 18 6.98 42.03 8.82
CA ALA A 18 7.21 43.41 8.40
C ALA A 18 8.33 43.59 7.37
N ALA A 19 8.46 42.71 6.38
CA ALA A 19 9.37 42.92 5.25
C ALA A 19 8.84 42.26 3.98
N CYS A 20 7.84 42.83 3.34
CA CYS A 20 7.59 42.89 1.90
C CYS A 20 6.30 43.67 1.63
N GLY A 21 6.44 44.99 1.60
CA GLY A 21 5.44 45.86 1.02
C GLY A 21 6.06 46.53 -0.20
N GLY A 22 5.47 46.34 -1.37
CA GLY A 22 5.88 47.08 -2.55
C GLY A 22 5.35 46.55 -3.87
N ASN A 23 4.28 47.15 -4.30
CA ASN A 23 3.85 47.43 -5.65
C ASN A 23 2.96 46.41 -6.39
N ALA A 24 1.69 46.79 -6.43
CA ALA A 24 0.65 46.26 -7.33
C ALA A 24 0.88 46.72 -8.77
N GLN A 25 0.89 45.77 -9.71
CA GLN A 25 0.52 46.07 -11.09
C GLN A 25 -0.20 44.84 -11.67
N SER A 26 -1.43 45.09 -12.06
CA SER A 26 -2.35 44.16 -12.73
C SER A 26 -1.82 43.72 -14.09
N SER A 27 -1.86 42.41 -14.38
CA SER A 27 -2.01 41.95 -15.76
C SER A 27 -2.61 40.53 -15.78
N GLU A 28 -3.44 40.36 -16.76
CA GLU A 28 -4.39 39.33 -17.13
C GLU A 28 -3.94 37.88 -16.99
N ALA A 29 -4.96 37.05 -16.73
CA ALA A 29 -4.93 35.61 -16.78
C ALA A 29 -4.46 35.09 -18.14
N ALA A 30 -3.39 34.33 -18.15
CA ALA A 30 -3.04 33.40 -19.22
C ALA A 30 -3.05 31.99 -18.66
N SER A 31 -4.04 31.22 -19.13
CA SER A 31 -4.12 29.77 -18.99
C SER A 31 -2.86 29.16 -19.60
N THR A 32 -2.01 28.55 -18.77
CA THR A 32 -0.93 27.71 -19.26
C THR A 32 -1.31 26.24 -19.04
N ALA A 33 -1.43 25.54 -20.16
CA ALA A 33 -1.54 24.09 -20.24
C ALA A 33 -0.38 23.38 -19.53
N PRO A 34 -0.55 22.10 -19.14
CA PRO A 34 0.51 21.33 -18.51
C PRO A 34 1.72 21.22 -19.43
N ALA A 35 2.90 21.43 -18.89
CA ALA A 35 4.14 21.22 -19.60
C ALA A 35 4.28 19.73 -19.96
N GLU A 36 4.30 19.42 -21.25
CA GLU A 36 4.78 18.15 -21.76
C GLU A 36 6.19 17.90 -21.23
N SER A 37 6.33 16.86 -20.41
CA SER A 37 7.61 16.29 -20.08
C SER A 37 8.17 15.66 -21.35
N THR A 38 9.06 16.36 -22.03
CA THR A 38 9.85 15.77 -23.09
C THR A 38 10.79 14.74 -22.45
N ALA A 39 10.46 13.47 -22.65
CA ALA A 39 11.39 12.39 -22.42
C ALA A 39 12.67 12.67 -23.23
N ALA A 40 13.78 12.89 -22.53
CA ALA A 40 15.08 12.97 -23.15
C ALA A 40 15.44 11.57 -23.69
N GLU A 41 15.39 11.39 -25.01
CA GLU A 41 16.00 10.25 -25.67
C GLU A 41 17.53 10.30 -25.41
N SER A 42 17.96 9.56 -24.40
CA SER A 42 19.39 9.30 -24.23
C SER A 42 19.82 8.25 -25.22
N THR A 43 20.56 8.68 -26.25
CA THR A 43 21.24 7.79 -27.19
C THR A 43 22.33 7.01 -26.46
N SER A 44 22.03 5.75 -26.15
CA SER A 44 22.89 4.78 -25.48
C SER A 44 24.02 4.33 -26.42
N THR A 45 25.24 4.66 -26.07
CA THR A 45 26.44 3.98 -26.55
C THR A 45 26.87 2.94 -25.51
N ASN A 46 26.57 1.68 -25.71
CA ASN A 46 27.07 0.52 -24.95
C ASN A 46 26.71 0.41 -23.44
N GLY A 47 25.79 1.21 -22.91
CA GLY A 47 25.27 1.12 -21.54
C GLY A 47 23.90 0.46 -21.49
N LYS A 48 23.45 0.11 -20.30
CA LYS A 48 22.06 -0.35 -20.07
C LYS A 48 21.10 0.82 -20.34
N LYS A 49 19.86 0.50 -20.77
CA LYS A 49 18.90 1.49 -21.30
C LYS A 49 18.57 2.63 -20.32
N TYR A 50 18.62 2.35 -19.01
CA TYR A 50 18.25 3.29 -17.96
C TYR A 50 19.38 3.57 -16.97
N GLU A 51 20.64 3.47 -17.40
CA GLU A 51 21.80 3.75 -16.56
C GLU A 51 21.75 5.17 -15.99
N GLY A 52 21.89 5.30 -14.67
CA GLY A 52 21.83 6.58 -13.96
C GLY A 52 20.42 7.06 -13.60
N VAL A 53 19.37 6.28 -13.88
CA VAL A 53 18.03 6.56 -13.38
C VAL A 53 17.93 6.09 -11.93
N GLU A 54 17.45 6.98 -11.05
CA GLU A 54 17.21 6.73 -9.64
C GLU A 54 15.70 6.78 -9.36
N LEU A 55 15.13 5.69 -8.86
CA LEU A 55 13.75 5.58 -8.42
C LEU A 55 13.70 5.51 -6.90
N THR A 56 12.70 6.13 -6.29
CA THR A 56 12.44 6.06 -4.85
C THR A 56 11.21 5.19 -4.61
N MET A 57 11.37 4.14 -3.78
CA MET A 57 10.29 3.24 -3.38
C MET A 57 10.10 3.30 -1.87
N TRP A 58 8.84 3.45 -1.43
CA TRP A 58 8.47 3.29 -0.02
C TRP A 58 7.80 1.96 0.20
N SER A 59 8.34 1.19 1.13
CA SER A 59 7.85 -0.14 1.46
C SER A 59 7.28 -0.20 2.89
N MET A 60 6.19 -0.95 3.03
CA MET A 60 5.56 -1.24 4.32
C MET A 60 6.30 -2.28 5.15
N TRP A 61 7.27 -2.94 4.58
CA TRP A 61 8.07 -3.96 5.26
C TRP A 61 9.21 -3.31 6.05
N SER A 62 9.73 -4.05 7.03
CA SER A 62 10.95 -3.65 7.74
C SER A 62 12.14 -4.39 7.15
N ALA A 63 13.30 -3.74 7.13
CA ALA A 63 14.52 -4.37 6.66
C ALA A 63 14.77 -5.70 7.38
N GLY A 64 15.05 -6.76 6.61
CA GLY A 64 15.30 -8.11 7.11
C GLY A 64 14.06 -9.02 7.20
N GLU A 65 12.86 -8.51 7.01
CA GLU A 65 11.67 -9.35 6.80
C GLU A 65 11.79 -10.13 5.49
N VAL A 66 11.11 -11.28 5.40
CA VAL A 66 11.18 -12.15 4.21
C VAL A 66 10.72 -11.42 2.95
N GLN A 67 9.66 -10.65 3.08
CA GLN A 67 9.11 -9.84 1.99
C GLN A 67 10.10 -8.75 1.56
N ALA A 68 10.70 -8.05 2.52
CA ALA A 68 11.72 -7.04 2.23
C ALA A 68 12.90 -7.63 1.47
N ASN A 69 13.35 -8.81 1.85
CA ASN A 69 14.43 -9.49 1.14
C ASN A 69 14.03 -9.88 -0.30
N ALA A 70 12.79 -10.28 -0.53
CA ALA A 70 12.29 -10.59 -1.86
C ALA A 70 12.20 -9.33 -2.75
N ILE A 71 11.70 -8.23 -2.21
CA ILE A 71 11.62 -6.94 -2.91
C ILE A 71 13.01 -6.41 -3.23
N GLN A 72 13.96 -6.49 -2.28
CA GLN A 72 15.34 -6.09 -2.53
C GLN A 72 15.97 -6.92 -3.66
N ALA A 73 15.79 -8.24 -3.64
CA ALA A 73 16.30 -9.12 -4.70
C ALA A 73 15.68 -8.79 -6.07
N ALA A 74 14.40 -8.42 -6.12
CA ALA A 74 13.74 -7.97 -7.34
C ALA A 74 14.31 -6.62 -7.84
N ALA A 75 14.54 -5.67 -6.94
CA ALA A 75 15.16 -4.38 -7.27
C ALA A 75 16.59 -4.55 -7.79
N ASP A 76 17.39 -5.42 -7.15
CA ASP A 76 18.77 -5.73 -7.60
C ASP A 76 18.77 -6.37 -9.00
N ALA A 77 17.82 -7.27 -9.27
CA ALA A 77 17.66 -7.90 -10.58
C ALA A 77 17.23 -6.88 -11.64
N PHE A 78 16.33 -5.97 -11.31
CA PHE A 78 15.87 -4.89 -12.17
C PHE A 78 17.04 -3.94 -12.54
N GLU A 79 17.85 -3.53 -11.57
CA GLU A 79 19.05 -2.73 -11.81
C GLU A 79 20.06 -3.50 -12.66
N ALA A 80 20.26 -4.79 -12.37
CA ALA A 80 21.17 -5.64 -13.17
C ALA A 80 20.73 -5.73 -14.62
N GLU A 81 19.44 -5.73 -14.92
CA GLU A 81 18.90 -5.81 -16.27
C GLU A 81 18.87 -4.45 -16.97
N THR A 82 18.38 -3.42 -16.28
CA THR A 82 18.01 -2.14 -16.88
C THR A 82 19.02 -1.02 -16.69
N GLY A 83 19.79 -1.08 -15.60
CA GLY A 83 20.70 -0.01 -15.14
C GLY A 83 20.02 1.05 -14.28
N ALA A 84 18.71 1.01 -14.08
CA ALA A 84 18.01 1.89 -13.16
C ALA A 84 18.10 1.38 -11.72
N HIS A 85 18.47 2.23 -10.79
CA HIS A 85 18.56 1.91 -9.37
C HIS A 85 17.25 2.21 -8.64
N VAL A 86 16.80 1.30 -7.78
CA VAL A 86 15.64 1.51 -6.91
C VAL A 86 16.10 1.70 -5.47
N ASN A 87 16.02 2.92 -4.99
CA ASN A 87 16.30 3.26 -3.59
C ASN A 87 15.06 2.91 -2.75
N ILE A 88 15.12 1.82 -1.96
CA ILE A 88 14.00 1.36 -1.15
C ILE A 88 14.12 1.92 0.26
N GLU A 89 13.12 2.67 0.68
CA GLU A 89 12.98 3.15 2.04
C GLU A 89 11.99 2.26 2.81
N TRP A 90 12.52 1.51 3.76
CA TRP A 90 11.76 0.60 4.61
C TRP A 90 11.04 1.37 5.73
N LYS A 91 9.83 1.89 5.42
CA LYS A 91 9.04 2.72 6.35
C LYS A 91 8.32 1.91 7.44
N GLY A 92 8.21 0.60 7.27
CA GLY A 92 7.43 -0.24 8.18
C GLY A 92 5.92 -0.01 8.05
N ARG A 93 5.15 -0.50 9.01
CA ARG A 93 3.69 -0.48 8.97
C ARG A 93 3.08 0.93 9.06
N ASP A 94 3.86 1.93 9.44
CA ASP A 94 3.42 3.32 9.48
C ASP A 94 3.37 3.99 8.10
N VAL A 95 3.86 3.32 7.05
CA VAL A 95 3.89 3.84 5.67
C VAL A 95 2.55 4.40 5.22
N ASN A 96 1.45 3.76 5.59
CA ASN A 96 0.09 4.15 5.21
C ASN A 96 -0.32 5.54 5.73
N THR A 97 0.28 6.01 6.83
CA THR A 97 0.06 7.37 7.35
C THR A 97 0.96 8.40 6.68
N LEU A 98 2.07 7.96 6.11
CA LEU A 98 3.07 8.81 5.48
C LEU A 98 2.76 9.07 4.00
N ILE A 99 2.27 8.06 3.29
CA ILE A 99 2.02 8.13 1.83
C ILE A 99 1.06 9.26 1.49
N SER A 100 -0.08 9.38 2.19
CA SER A 100 -1.05 10.46 1.93
C SER A 100 -0.39 11.83 1.97
N ALA A 101 0.38 12.10 3.02
CA ALA A 101 1.05 13.39 3.19
C ALA A 101 2.13 13.64 2.11
N ALA A 102 2.87 12.60 1.74
CA ALA A 102 3.89 12.67 0.69
C ALA A 102 3.26 12.98 -0.68
N LEU A 103 2.21 12.26 -1.06
CA LEU A 103 1.50 12.48 -2.32
C LEU A 103 0.87 13.86 -2.39
N GLU A 104 0.21 14.32 -1.31
CA GLU A 104 -0.40 15.64 -1.23
C GLU A 104 0.63 16.79 -1.27
N SER A 105 1.81 16.59 -0.70
CA SER A 105 2.90 17.59 -0.73
C SER A 105 3.67 17.62 -2.04
N GLY A 106 3.49 16.61 -2.92
CA GLY A 106 4.27 16.45 -4.14
C GLY A 106 5.71 15.99 -3.88
N GLU A 107 5.94 15.29 -2.77
CA GLU A 107 7.24 14.65 -2.52
C GLU A 107 7.55 13.63 -3.63
N LYS A 108 8.82 13.55 -4.02
CA LYS A 108 9.24 12.60 -5.06
C LYS A 108 9.12 11.17 -4.50
N LEU A 109 8.12 10.48 -4.98
CA LEU A 109 7.84 9.09 -4.64
C LEU A 109 7.42 8.37 -5.92
N ASP A 110 8.29 7.51 -6.44
CA ASP A 110 8.10 6.87 -7.74
C ASP A 110 7.30 5.57 -7.60
N ILE A 111 7.52 4.82 -6.50
CA ILE A 111 6.87 3.54 -6.22
C ILE A 111 6.50 3.49 -4.75
N PHE A 112 5.34 2.96 -4.44
CA PHE A 112 4.94 2.73 -3.05
C PHE A 112 4.06 1.49 -2.91
N GLU A 113 4.13 0.87 -1.73
CA GLU A 113 3.29 -0.24 -1.32
C GLU A 113 2.29 0.21 -0.27
N ASP A 114 1.04 -0.15 -0.46
CA ASP A 114 -0.01 0.03 0.54
C ASP A 114 -1.15 -0.96 0.31
N ASP A 115 -2.17 -0.87 1.14
CA ASP A 115 -3.39 -1.63 1.01
C ASP A 115 -4.07 -1.33 -0.33
N TYR A 116 -4.40 -2.40 -1.03
CA TYR A 116 -4.98 -2.39 -2.35
C TYR A 116 -6.25 -1.51 -2.47
N ASN A 117 -7.10 -1.49 -1.43
CA ASN A 117 -8.29 -0.67 -1.42
C ASN A 117 -7.95 0.82 -1.34
N ARG A 118 -6.95 1.20 -0.53
CA ARG A 118 -6.49 2.60 -0.44
C ARG A 118 -5.89 3.06 -1.76
N ILE A 119 -5.09 2.23 -2.42
CA ILE A 119 -4.51 2.58 -3.72
C ILE A 119 -5.61 2.79 -4.76
N GLY A 120 -6.61 1.89 -4.80
CA GLY A 120 -7.71 1.98 -5.76
C GLY A 120 -8.64 3.17 -5.57
N HIS A 121 -8.77 3.68 -4.35
CA HIS A 121 -9.69 4.78 -4.03
C HIS A 121 -8.96 6.08 -3.68
N ALA A 122 -8.21 6.07 -2.58
CA ALA A 122 -7.64 7.31 -2.05
C ALA A 122 -6.46 7.82 -2.88
N TYR A 123 -5.66 6.92 -3.43
CA TYR A 123 -4.44 7.29 -4.14
C TYR A 123 -4.59 7.25 -5.66
N ALA A 124 -5.73 6.84 -6.20
CA ALA A 124 -5.98 6.82 -7.64
C ALA A 124 -5.59 8.14 -8.36
N PRO A 125 -5.87 9.35 -7.82
CA PRO A 125 -5.48 10.60 -8.48
C PRO A 125 -3.96 10.82 -8.61
N TYR A 126 -3.15 10.05 -7.89
CA TYR A 126 -1.69 10.17 -7.85
C TYR A 126 -0.97 9.01 -8.54
N THR A 127 -1.71 8.05 -9.11
CA THR A 127 -1.16 6.87 -9.76
C THR A 127 -1.24 6.97 -11.28
N TYR A 128 -0.32 6.31 -11.96
CA TYR A 128 -0.33 6.20 -13.42
C TYR A 128 -1.27 5.09 -13.88
N ASP A 129 -1.78 5.23 -15.10
CA ASP A 129 -2.43 4.14 -15.82
C ASP A 129 -1.37 3.13 -16.29
N LEU A 130 -1.40 1.95 -15.71
CA LEU A 130 -0.48 0.86 -15.98
C LEU A 130 -0.99 -0.09 -17.08
N THR A 131 -2.17 0.15 -17.66
CA THR A 131 -2.84 -0.79 -18.57
C THR A 131 -1.96 -1.16 -19.75
N GLU A 132 -1.43 -0.17 -20.48
CA GLU A 132 -0.57 -0.44 -21.64
C GLU A 132 0.75 -1.14 -21.26
N MET A 133 1.32 -0.81 -20.09
CA MET A 133 2.55 -1.44 -19.62
C MET A 133 2.30 -2.89 -19.21
N ALA A 134 1.16 -3.16 -18.56
CA ALA A 134 0.75 -4.50 -18.16
C ALA A 134 0.52 -5.38 -19.38
N ASP A 135 -0.17 -4.86 -20.41
CA ASP A 135 -0.39 -5.55 -21.67
C ASP A 135 0.94 -5.88 -22.37
N ALA A 136 1.87 -4.92 -22.38
CA ALA A 136 3.16 -5.09 -23.06
C ALA A 136 4.04 -6.20 -22.45
N VAL A 137 3.86 -6.52 -21.16
CA VAL A 137 4.60 -7.58 -20.46
C VAL A 137 3.78 -8.84 -20.25
N GLY A 138 2.53 -8.90 -20.72
CA GLY A 138 1.63 -10.04 -20.54
C GLY A 138 1.27 -10.26 -19.06
N TYR A 139 1.04 -9.18 -18.30
CA TYR A 139 0.80 -9.24 -16.85
C TYR A 139 -0.40 -10.13 -16.49
N ASP A 140 -1.44 -10.15 -17.31
CA ASP A 140 -2.63 -10.98 -17.08
C ASP A 140 -2.33 -12.49 -17.09
N ASP A 141 -1.24 -12.93 -17.74
CA ASP A 141 -0.86 -14.35 -17.80
C ASP A 141 -0.34 -14.90 -16.47
N PHE A 142 0.14 -14.01 -15.57
CA PHE A 142 0.72 -14.40 -14.27
C PHE A 142 0.12 -13.65 -13.07
N SER A 143 -0.97 -12.91 -13.28
CA SER A 143 -1.71 -12.21 -12.24
C SER A 143 -3.09 -12.82 -12.01
N TYR A 144 -3.76 -12.37 -10.95
CA TYR A 144 -5.13 -12.78 -10.66
C TYR A 144 -6.10 -11.76 -11.25
N ALA A 145 -6.88 -12.16 -12.27
CA ALA A 145 -7.83 -11.29 -12.97
C ALA A 145 -8.78 -10.53 -12.02
N CYS A 146 -9.22 -11.15 -10.92
CA CYS A 146 -10.13 -10.51 -9.97
C CYS A 146 -9.54 -9.24 -9.32
N PHE A 147 -8.23 -9.18 -9.12
CA PHE A 147 -7.59 -7.97 -8.61
C PHE A 147 -7.42 -6.91 -9.71
N ASN A 148 -7.07 -7.33 -10.92
CA ASN A 148 -6.93 -6.41 -12.04
C ASN A 148 -8.27 -5.75 -12.40
N ASP A 149 -9.35 -6.54 -12.44
CA ASP A 149 -10.71 -6.06 -12.69
C ASP A 149 -11.16 -5.07 -11.61
N GLN A 150 -10.87 -5.37 -10.35
CA GLN A 150 -11.25 -4.52 -9.22
C GLN A 150 -10.45 -3.20 -9.19
N SER A 151 -9.16 -3.22 -9.54
CA SER A 151 -8.37 -2.00 -9.72
C SER A 151 -8.98 -1.09 -10.79
N LYS A 152 -9.32 -1.69 -11.95
CA LYS A 152 -9.97 -0.98 -13.06
C LYS A 152 -11.37 -0.46 -12.68
N GLU A 153 -12.13 -1.19 -11.87
CA GLU A 153 -13.44 -0.75 -11.38
C GLU A 153 -13.32 0.47 -10.45
N TRP A 154 -12.37 0.46 -9.53
CA TRP A 154 -12.24 1.53 -8.53
C TRP A 154 -11.58 2.79 -9.08
N ALA A 155 -10.49 2.66 -9.80
CA ALA A 155 -9.72 3.79 -10.30
C ALA A 155 -10.13 4.23 -11.71
N GLY A 156 -10.84 3.36 -12.46
CA GLY A 156 -11.15 3.57 -13.88
C GLY A 156 -10.06 3.05 -14.84
N TYR A 157 -8.93 2.57 -14.32
CA TYR A 157 -7.78 2.02 -15.04
C TYR A 157 -6.98 1.10 -14.10
N LEU A 158 -6.08 0.30 -14.66
CA LEU A 158 -5.15 -0.49 -13.84
C LEU A 158 -4.13 0.44 -13.19
N ASN A 159 -4.30 0.73 -11.90
CA ASN A 159 -3.46 1.69 -11.17
C ASN A 159 -2.49 1.05 -10.19
N SER A 160 -2.57 -0.27 -10.03
CA SER A 160 -1.71 -1.01 -9.12
C SER A 160 -1.53 -2.45 -9.57
N ILE A 161 -0.43 -3.04 -9.19
CA ILE A 161 -0.15 -4.47 -9.33
C ILE A 161 -0.14 -5.11 -7.95
N VAL A 162 -0.70 -6.31 -7.83
CA VAL A 162 -0.78 -7.02 -6.56
C VAL A 162 0.41 -7.97 -6.45
N GLU A 163 1.34 -7.64 -5.57
CA GLU A 163 2.51 -8.48 -5.31
C GLU A 163 2.23 -9.59 -4.30
N GLN A 164 1.34 -9.33 -3.34
CA GLN A 164 1.05 -10.24 -2.23
C GLN A 164 -0.45 -10.41 -2.03
N PRO A 165 -1.10 -11.31 -2.80
CA PRO A 165 -2.52 -11.59 -2.62
C PRO A 165 -2.75 -12.27 -1.26
N GLN A 166 -3.73 -11.77 -0.50
CA GLN A 166 -4.14 -12.36 0.76
C GLN A 166 -5.51 -13.01 0.61
N ILE A 167 -5.63 -14.24 1.09
CA ILE A 167 -6.89 -14.98 1.10
C ILE A 167 -7.27 -15.22 2.55
N GLY A 168 -8.44 -14.71 2.94
CA GLY A 168 -9.03 -14.99 4.25
C GLY A 168 -9.55 -16.42 4.33
N GLY A 169 -9.29 -17.10 5.44
CA GLY A 169 -9.79 -18.46 5.68
C GLY A 169 -9.76 -18.82 7.15
N ILE A 170 -10.43 -19.92 7.49
CA ILE A 170 -10.36 -20.51 8.81
C ILE A 170 -9.29 -21.61 8.77
N PHE A 171 -8.23 -21.41 9.53
CA PHE A 171 -7.20 -22.42 9.74
C PHE A 171 -7.54 -23.19 11.01
N TYR A 172 -7.32 -24.50 11.00
CA TYR A 172 -7.56 -25.34 12.16
C TYR A 172 -6.33 -26.18 12.53
N ASN A 173 -6.19 -26.44 13.82
CA ASN A 173 -5.14 -27.31 14.32
C ASN A 173 -5.60 -28.77 14.17
N LYS A 174 -4.95 -29.52 13.28
CA LYS A 174 -5.28 -30.92 13.00
C LYS A 174 -5.08 -31.82 14.23
N ASP A 175 -4.01 -31.62 14.99
CA ASP A 175 -3.71 -32.43 16.17
C ASP A 175 -4.79 -32.27 17.26
N ALA A 176 -5.34 -31.03 17.41
CA ALA A 176 -6.44 -30.78 18.32
C ALA A 176 -7.75 -31.44 17.85
N PHE A 177 -8.01 -31.43 16.55
CA PHE A 177 -9.15 -32.13 15.96
C PHE A 177 -9.05 -33.64 16.18
N ASP A 178 -7.91 -34.22 15.86
CA ASP A 178 -7.64 -35.66 16.04
C ASP A 178 -7.76 -36.07 17.49
N ALA A 179 -7.21 -35.30 18.44
CA ALA A 179 -7.30 -35.55 19.88
C ALA A 179 -8.72 -35.50 20.40
N CYS A 180 -9.60 -34.71 19.75
CA CYS A 180 -11.02 -34.61 20.11
C CYS A 180 -11.93 -35.56 19.30
N GLY A 181 -11.35 -36.38 18.41
CA GLY A 181 -12.12 -37.31 17.56
C GLY A 181 -12.92 -36.60 16.46
N ILE A 182 -12.53 -35.37 16.06
CA ILE A 182 -13.19 -34.61 15.01
C ILE A 182 -12.50 -34.99 13.69
N THR A 183 -13.22 -35.71 12.83
CA THR A 183 -12.67 -36.25 11.58
C THR A 183 -12.87 -35.34 10.37
N ASP A 184 -13.90 -34.51 10.42
CA ASP A 184 -14.30 -33.68 9.30
C ASP A 184 -14.37 -32.19 9.70
N THR A 185 -14.08 -31.32 8.73
CA THR A 185 -14.29 -29.88 8.92
C THR A 185 -15.78 -29.55 8.82
N PRO A 186 -16.30 -28.64 9.66
CA PRO A 186 -17.71 -28.27 9.66
C PRO A 186 -18.10 -27.60 8.33
N LYS A 187 -19.28 -27.96 7.84
CA LYS A 187 -19.86 -27.42 6.59
C LYS A 187 -21.01 -26.45 6.84
N THR A 188 -21.57 -26.49 8.04
CA THR A 188 -22.65 -25.61 8.46
C THR A 188 -22.25 -24.84 9.72
N TRP A 189 -23.01 -23.79 10.03
CA TRP A 189 -22.78 -22.99 11.23
C TRP A 189 -23.01 -23.81 12.50
N ASP A 190 -24.04 -24.66 12.54
CA ASP A 190 -24.34 -25.49 13.66
C ASP A 190 -23.27 -26.56 13.91
N GLU A 191 -22.73 -27.16 12.84
CA GLU A 191 -21.59 -28.05 12.94
C GLU A 191 -20.34 -27.31 13.45
N PHE A 192 -20.09 -26.08 13.01
CA PHE A 192 -19.00 -25.26 13.51
C PHE A 192 -19.13 -24.98 15.00
N LEU A 193 -20.31 -24.61 15.48
CA LEU A 193 -20.58 -24.42 16.91
C LEU A 193 -20.39 -25.71 17.71
N THR A 194 -20.80 -26.85 17.15
CA THR A 194 -20.59 -28.17 17.77
C THR A 194 -19.09 -28.49 17.87
N VAL A 195 -18.32 -28.26 16.85
CA VAL A 195 -16.86 -28.42 16.87
C VAL A 195 -16.23 -27.53 17.93
N CYS A 196 -16.61 -26.23 17.97
CA CYS A 196 -16.12 -25.30 18.98
C CYS A 196 -16.42 -25.81 20.42
N GLN A 197 -17.63 -26.32 20.66
CA GLN A 197 -18.00 -26.86 21.98
C GLN A 197 -17.19 -28.10 22.31
N THR A 198 -17.02 -29.02 21.35
CA THR A 198 -16.21 -30.24 21.55
C THR A 198 -14.76 -29.90 21.89
N LEU A 199 -14.14 -28.96 21.18
CA LEU A 199 -12.77 -28.49 21.48
C LEU A 199 -12.68 -27.92 22.90
N LYS A 200 -13.64 -27.06 23.28
CA LYS A 200 -13.70 -26.44 24.60
C LYS A 200 -13.85 -27.48 25.73
N ASP A 201 -14.72 -28.47 25.55
CA ASP A 201 -14.96 -29.53 26.53
C ASP A 201 -13.72 -30.43 26.75
N ASN A 202 -12.82 -30.47 25.75
CA ASN A 202 -11.53 -31.17 25.81
C ASN A 202 -10.35 -30.25 26.20
N GLY A 203 -10.63 -29.00 26.65
CA GLY A 203 -9.62 -28.10 27.21
C GLY A 203 -8.84 -27.29 26.17
N TYR A 204 -9.29 -27.26 24.92
CA TYR A 204 -8.71 -26.41 23.89
C TYR A 204 -9.44 -25.07 23.82
N GLU A 205 -8.70 -24.02 23.46
CA GLU A 205 -9.32 -22.75 23.06
C GLU A 205 -9.90 -22.92 21.65
N PRO A 206 -11.23 -22.86 21.47
CA PRO A 206 -11.86 -23.25 20.20
C PRO A 206 -11.66 -22.25 19.07
N LEU A 207 -11.37 -20.98 19.41
CA LEU A 207 -11.24 -19.92 18.42
C LEU A 207 -10.23 -18.87 18.86
N ALA A 208 -9.23 -18.62 18.04
CA ALA A 208 -8.29 -17.52 18.20
C ALA A 208 -8.51 -16.49 17.07
N LEU A 209 -8.60 -15.23 17.44
CA LEU A 209 -8.76 -14.12 16.50
C LEU A 209 -7.62 -13.13 16.70
N ASP A 210 -7.16 -12.55 15.60
CA ASP A 210 -6.28 -11.38 15.66
C ASP A 210 -7.08 -10.18 16.19
N GLY A 211 -6.62 -9.60 17.30
CA GLY A 211 -7.29 -8.45 17.93
C GLY A 211 -7.28 -7.20 17.08
N ALA A 212 -6.27 -7.02 16.23
CA ALA A 212 -6.16 -5.89 15.32
C ALA A 212 -7.15 -5.98 14.14
N TYR A 213 -7.49 -7.21 13.74
CA TYR A 213 -8.35 -7.48 12.58
C TYR A 213 -9.65 -8.22 12.93
N ALA A 214 -10.12 -8.14 14.17
CA ALA A 214 -11.36 -8.79 14.61
C ALA A 214 -12.59 -8.41 13.78
N ASN A 215 -12.61 -7.20 13.21
CA ASN A 215 -13.67 -6.72 12.32
C ASN A 215 -13.80 -7.54 11.03
N PHE A 216 -12.72 -8.12 10.49
CA PHE A 216 -12.79 -8.97 9.29
C PHE A 216 -13.69 -10.19 9.51
N ASN A 217 -13.63 -10.80 10.69
CA ASN A 217 -14.49 -11.92 11.01
C ASN A 217 -15.95 -11.52 11.09
N PHE A 218 -16.24 -10.34 11.64
CA PHE A 218 -17.58 -9.79 11.71
C PHE A 218 -18.11 -9.47 10.30
N TYR A 219 -17.35 -8.85 9.44
CA TYR A 219 -17.74 -8.56 8.05
C TYR A 219 -17.99 -9.85 7.27
N ASN A 220 -17.12 -10.84 7.36
CA ASN A 220 -17.32 -12.14 6.71
C ASN A 220 -18.61 -12.81 7.16
N HIS A 221 -18.97 -12.68 8.44
CA HIS A 221 -20.23 -13.20 8.97
C HIS A 221 -21.42 -12.43 8.41
N LEU A 222 -21.37 -11.09 8.39
CA LEU A 222 -22.43 -10.26 7.83
C LEU A 222 -22.69 -10.55 6.36
N VAL A 223 -21.65 -10.60 5.54
CA VAL A 223 -21.76 -10.87 4.09
C VAL A 223 -22.44 -12.20 3.82
N ARG A 224 -22.18 -13.23 4.62
CA ARG A 224 -22.85 -14.54 4.48
C ARG A 224 -24.34 -14.52 4.84
N HIS A 225 -24.77 -13.59 5.67
CA HIS A 225 -26.17 -13.49 6.11
C HIS A 225 -27.00 -12.47 5.33
N LEU A 226 -26.35 -11.45 4.80
CA LEU A 226 -27.04 -10.33 4.13
C LEU A 226 -26.91 -10.39 2.59
N GLY A 227 -26.02 -11.22 2.06
CA GLY A 227 -25.79 -11.43 0.64
C GLY A 227 -24.79 -10.43 0.08
#